data_5b3c54db0620299d7b68b9ea8dbff0d1
#
_entry.id   5b3c54db0620299d7b68b9ea8dbff0d1
#
_cell.length_a   1.000
_cell.length_b   1.000
_cell.length_c   1.000
_cell.angle_alpha   90.00
_cell.angle_beta   90.00
_cell.angle_gamma   90.00
#
_symmetry.space_group_name_H-M   'P 1'
#
loop_
_entity.id
_entity.type
_entity.pdbx_description
1 polymer ?
#
loop_
_entity_poly.entity_id
_entity_poly.type
_entity_poly.pdbx_seq_one_letter_code
_entity_poly.pdbx_strand_id
1 'polypeptide(L)'
;SAFILLIAGLIPKFSALLRTIPQCVLGGAVASVFAGIAMTGIKLLVSEGMSTRNTTVAGLSIAIGMGVSLSNGCLNQMTSTIYDGLGMTMGLENFQSIINNTFASSPVVLATIFAVILNLVLPKDPKPEVK
;
A
#
# COMPACT_ATOMS: atom_id res chain seq x y z
N SER A 1 9.79 -23.27 -4.39
CA SER A 1 8.40 -23.08 -3.92
C SER A 1 7.38 -23.06 -5.07
N ALA A 2 7.60 -22.31 -6.16
CA ALA A 2 6.63 -22.19 -7.27
C ALA A 2 6.33 -23.54 -7.95
N PHE A 3 7.34 -24.37 -8.16
CA PHE A 3 7.19 -25.68 -8.79
C PHE A 3 6.35 -26.66 -7.93
N ILE A 4 6.54 -26.59 -6.62
CA ILE A 4 5.75 -27.40 -5.66
C ILE A 4 4.29 -26.95 -5.65
N LEU A 5 4.02 -25.64 -5.70
CA LEU A 5 2.68 -25.09 -5.77
C LEU A 5 1.97 -25.44 -7.08
N LEU A 6 2.72 -25.48 -8.19
CA LEU A 6 2.19 -25.86 -9.50
C LEU A 6 1.74 -27.33 -9.52
N ILE A 7 2.57 -28.22 -8.97
CA ILE A 7 2.23 -29.66 -8.83
C ILE A 7 1.04 -29.85 -7.88
N ALA A 8 1.05 -29.13 -6.74
CA ALA A 8 -0.05 -29.20 -5.77
C ALA A 8 -1.38 -28.70 -6.37
N GLY A 9 -1.35 -27.68 -7.24
CA GLY A 9 -2.52 -27.17 -7.94
C GLY A 9 -3.10 -28.14 -8.99
N LEU A 10 -2.27 -29.02 -9.55
CA LEU A 10 -2.70 -30.01 -10.55
C LEU A 10 -3.47 -31.17 -9.91
N ILE A 11 -3.33 -31.39 -8.61
CA ILE A 11 -3.95 -32.49 -7.88
C ILE A 11 -5.23 -31.98 -7.19
N PRO A 12 -6.44 -32.28 -7.71
CA PRO A 12 -7.70 -31.73 -7.15
C PRO A 12 -7.97 -32.19 -5.71
N LYS A 13 -7.43 -33.33 -5.30
CA LYS A 13 -7.53 -33.83 -3.93
C LYS A 13 -6.78 -32.94 -2.92
N PHE A 14 -5.66 -32.34 -3.33
CA PHE A 14 -4.89 -31.43 -2.47
C PHE A 14 -5.63 -30.11 -2.25
N SER A 15 -6.25 -29.60 -3.30
CA SER A 15 -7.10 -28.41 -3.22
C SER A 15 -8.31 -28.60 -2.32
N ALA A 16 -8.94 -29.79 -2.36
CA ALA A 16 -10.04 -30.13 -1.48
C ALA A 16 -9.60 -30.20 0.00
N LEU A 17 -8.40 -30.74 0.27
CA LEU A 17 -7.83 -30.81 1.62
C LEU A 17 -7.57 -29.40 2.20
N LEU A 18 -7.08 -28.47 1.38
CA LEU A 18 -6.85 -27.10 1.82
C LEU A 18 -8.14 -26.37 2.17
N ARG A 19 -9.25 -26.71 1.52
CA ARG A 19 -10.58 -26.14 1.81
C ARG A 19 -11.17 -26.61 3.14
N THR A 20 -10.70 -27.72 3.71
CA THR A 20 -11.13 -28.19 5.03
C THR A 20 -10.52 -27.43 6.19
N ILE A 21 -9.48 -26.59 5.95
CA ILE A 21 -8.86 -25.78 7.00
C ILE A 21 -9.84 -24.69 7.43
N PRO A 22 -10.18 -24.60 8.72
CA PRO A 22 -11.06 -23.54 9.22
C PRO A 22 -10.48 -22.15 8.93
N GLN A 23 -11.33 -21.25 8.51
CA GLN A 23 -10.94 -19.86 8.18
C GLN A 23 -10.22 -19.15 9.33
N CYS A 24 -10.58 -19.49 10.58
CA CYS A 24 -9.94 -18.92 11.78
C CYS A 24 -8.45 -19.29 11.86
N VAL A 25 -8.10 -20.54 11.53
CA VAL A 25 -6.70 -21.01 11.55
C VAL A 25 -5.90 -20.33 10.45
N LEU A 26 -6.49 -20.22 9.26
CA LEU A 26 -5.89 -19.52 8.13
C LEU A 26 -5.67 -18.03 8.46
N GLY A 27 -6.65 -17.38 9.07
CA GLY A 27 -6.56 -15.98 9.51
C GLY A 27 -5.42 -15.76 10.52
N GLY A 28 -5.24 -16.66 11.49
CA GLY A 28 -4.15 -16.60 12.46
C GLY A 28 -2.76 -16.74 11.80
N ALA A 29 -2.62 -17.69 10.88
CA ALA A 29 -1.38 -17.91 10.14
C ALA A 29 -1.03 -16.68 9.27
N VAL A 30 -2.01 -16.14 8.56
CA VAL A 30 -1.84 -14.94 7.71
C VAL A 30 -1.47 -13.73 8.56
N ALA A 31 -2.11 -13.52 9.72
CA ALA A 31 -1.77 -12.43 10.64
C ALA A 31 -0.31 -12.51 11.12
N SER A 32 0.19 -13.70 11.44
CA SER A 32 1.59 -13.90 11.84
C SER A 32 2.57 -13.54 10.73
N VAL A 33 2.28 -13.93 9.49
CA VAL A 33 3.12 -13.60 8.32
C VAL A 33 3.13 -12.09 8.08
N PHE A 34 1.97 -11.44 8.11
CA PHE A 34 1.87 -9.99 7.93
C PHE A 34 2.58 -9.22 9.04
N ALA A 35 2.52 -9.68 10.29
CA ALA A 35 3.28 -9.09 11.39
C ALA A 35 4.80 -9.14 11.14
N GLY A 36 5.31 -10.26 10.62
CA GLY A 36 6.71 -10.40 10.20
C GLY A 36 7.12 -9.44 9.09
N ILE A 37 6.26 -9.28 8.07
CA ILE A 37 6.50 -8.35 6.96
C ILE A 37 6.50 -6.90 7.46
N ALA A 38 5.53 -6.53 8.30
CA ALA A 38 5.46 -5.20 8.90
C ALA A 38 6.71 -4.88 9.74
N MET A 39 7.16 -5.84 10.54
CA MET A 39 8.36 -5.69 11.37
C MET A 39 9.63 -5.54 10.52
N THR A 40 9.70 -6.23 9.39
CA THR A 40 10.80 -6.08 8.43
C THR A 40 10.80 -4.67 7.81
N GLY A 41 9.64 -4.14 7.45
CA GLY A 41 9.50 -2.76 6.96
C GLY A 41 9.96 -1.73 8.00
N ILE A 42 9.57 -1.90 9.26
CA ILE A 42 10.00 -1.02 10.37
C ILE A 42 11.52 -1.10 10.55
N LYS A 43 12.10 -2.29 10.54
CA LYS A 43 13.56 -2.47 10.64
C LYS A 43 14.30 -1.75 9.51
N LEU A 44 13.78 -1.81 8.29
CA LEU A 44 14.37 -1.13 7.15
C LEU A 44 14.34 0.40 7.33
N LEU A 45 13.23 0.95 7.80
CA LEU A 45 13.12 2.39 8.12
C LEU A 45 14.11 2.83 9.19
N VAL A 46 14.30 2.02 10.23
CA VAL A 46 15.23 2.29 11.33
C VAL A 46 16.69 2.19 10.87
N SER A 47 17.01 1.26 9.96
CA SER A 47 18.40 1.07 9.47
C SER A 47 18.91 2.24 8.65
N GLU A 48 18.04 2.97 7.96
CA GLU A 48 18.41 4.20 7.22
C GLU A 48 18.57 5.45 8.11
N GLY A 49 18.42 5.29 9.41
CA GLY A 49 18.49 6.35 10.40
C GLY A 49 17.15 7.07 10.58
N MET A 50 16.71 7.14 11.81
CA MET A 50 15.48 7.85 12.20
C MET A 50 15.73 9.36 12.33
N SER A 51 16.08 10.00 11.22
CA SER A 51 16.05 11.46 11.15
C SER A 51 14.60 11.95 11.23
N THR A 52 14.41 13.15 11.80
CA THR A 52 13.08 13.80 11.86
C THR A 52 12.42 13.85 10.47
N ARG A 53 13.22 14.11 9.44
CA ARG A 53 12.76 14.10 8.04
C ARG A 53 12.23 12.73 7.62
N ASN A 54 13.03 11.68 7.80
CA ASN A 54 12.65 10.31 7.38
C ASN A 54 11.41 9.83 8.14
N THR A 55 11.30 10.14 9.42
CA THR A 55 10.13 9.82 10.24
C THR A 55 8.89 10.57 9.76
N THR A 56 9.03 11.85 9.41
CA THR A 56 7.91 12.66 8.89
C THR A 56 7.46 12.17 7.53
N VAL A 57 8.40 11.86 6.61
CA VAL A 57 8.06 11.32 5.28
C VAL A 57 7.33 9.99 5.41
N ALA A 58 7.87 9.07 6.20
CA ALA A 58 7.25 7.75 6.39
C ALA A 58 5.88 7.85 7.07
N GLY A 59 5.79 8.61 8.18
CA GLY A 59 4.54 8.75 8.94
C GLY A 59 3.44 9.42 8.12
N LEU A 60 3.75 10.52 7.43
CA LEU A 60 2.77 11.23 6.62
C LEU A 60 2.30 10.41 5.41
N SER A 61 3.21 9.68 4.75
CA SER A 61 2.86 8.81 3.62
C SER A 61 1.95 7.66 4.04
N ILE A 62 2.22 7.02 5.17
CA ILE A 62 1.38 5.97 5.73
C ILE A 62 0.02 6.54 6.14
N ALA A 63 0.00 7.70 6.80
CA ALA A 63 -1.23 8.34 7.24
C ALA A 63 -2.14 8.70 6.06
N ILE A 64 -1.59 9.24 4.97
CA ILE A 64 -2.35 9.56 3.75
C ILE A 64 -2.87 8.27 3.10
N GLY A 65 -2.01 7.25 2.93
CA GLY A 65 -2.40 5.99 2.32
C GLY A 65 -3.53 5.29 3.06
N MET A 66 -3.42 5.21 4.38
CA MET A 66 -4.46 4.61 5.22
C MET A 66 -5.71 5.51 5.32
N GLY A 67 -5.54 6.82 5.44
CA GLY A 67 -6.65 7.76 5.53
C GLY A 67 -7.57 7.70 4.30
N VAL A 68 -6.99 7.66 3.12
CA VAL A 68 -7.76 7.55 1.87
C VAL A 68 -8.45 6.18 1.76
N SER A 69 -7.77 5.10 2.17
CA SER A 69 -8.35 3.75 2.14
C SER A 69 -9.52 3.57 3.12
N LEU A 70 -9.44 4.20 4.29
CA LEU A 70 -10.51 4.15 5.30
C LEU A 70 -11.69 5.06 4.96
N SER A 71 -11.45 6.11 4.19
CA SER A 71 -12.48 7.06 3.77
C SER A 71 -13.09 6.62 2.43
N ASN A 72 -14.04 5.69 2.49
CA ASN A 72 -14.75 5.19 1.31
C ASN A 72 -15.34 6.34 0.48
N GLY A 73 -14.85 6.53 -0.73
CA GLY A 73 -15.35 7.54 -1.68
C GLY A 73 -14.66 8.91 -1.61
N CYS A 74 -13.70 9.14 -0.74
CA CYS A 74 -12.95 10.40 -0.69
C CYS A 74 -12.27 10.73 -2.03
N LEU A 75 -11.62 9.77 -2.64
CA LEU A 75 -11.00 9.93 -3.97
C LEU A 75 -12.04 10.17 -5.06
N ASN A 76 -13.20 9.52 -4.99
CA ASN A 76 -14.28 9.74 -5.95
C ASN A 76 -14.78 11.19 -5.88
N GLN A 77 -15.00 11.71 -4.68
CA GLN A 77 -15.43 13.09 -4.48
C GLN A 77 -14.36 14.11 -4.87
N MET A 78 -13.10 13.87 -4.54
CA MET A 78 -12.00 14.74 -4.97
C MET A 78 -11.85 14.75 -6.49
N THR A 79 -11.91 13.58 -7.11
CA THR A 79 -11.75 13.46 -8.56
C THR A 79 -12.93 14.13 -9.28
N SER A 80 -14.17 13.90 -8.86
CA SER A 80 -15.34 14.57 -9.48
C SER A 80 -15.27 16.08 -9.33
N THR A 81 -14.89 16.60 -8.16
CA THR A 81 -14.76 18.05 -7.92
C THR A 81 -13.68 18.69 -8.79
N ILE A 82 -12.56 18.00 -9.00
CA ILE A 82 -11.48 18.50 -9.87
C ILE A 82 -11.92 18.49 -11.34
N TYR A 83 -12.63 17.46 -11.78
CA TYR A 83 -13.13 17.37 -13.15
C TYR A 83 -14.21 18.41 -13.44
N ASP A 84 -15.14 18.61 -12.52
CA ASP A 84 -16.17 19.65 -12.63
C ASP A 84 -15.55 21.07 -12.66
N GLY A 85 -14.49 21.28 -11.87
CA GLY A 85 -13.75 22.55 -11.84
C GLY A 85 -12.93 22.83 -13.09
N LEU A 86 -12.42 21.81 -13.78
CA LEU A 86 -11.62 21.94 -15.01
C LEU A 86 -12.46 21.92 -16.31
N GLY A 87 -13.77 21.67 -16.24
CA GLY A 87 -14.65 21.62 -17.42
C GLY A 87 -14.32 20.53 -18.44
N MET A 88 -13.56 19.50 -18.02
CA MET A 88 -13.13 18.41 -18.89
C MET A 88 -14.17 17.28 -18.91
N THR A 89 -15.23 17.41 -19.69
CA THR A 89 -16.30 16.41 -19.78
C THR A 89 -16.12 15.37 -20.89
N MET A 90 -15.06 15.44 -21.68
CA MET A 90 -14.88 14.55 -22.84
C MET A 90 -13.89 13.39 -22.58
N GLY A 91 -14.41 12.18 -22.53
CA GLY A 91 -13.62 10.96 -22.79
C GLY A 91 -12.81 10.39 -21.61
N LEU A 92 -12.91 10.95 -20.42
CA LEU A 92 -12.09 10.59 -19.26
C LEU A 92 -12.79 9.67 -18.25
N GLU A 93 -14.00 9.19 -18.54
CA GLU A 93 -14.71 8.24 -17.67
C GLU A 93 -13.90 6.96 -17.42
N ASN A 94 -13.22 6.47 -18.44
CA ASN A 94 -12.33 5.32 -18.32
C ASN A 94 -11.09 5.62 -17.46
N PHE A 95 -10.52 6.81 -17.60
CA PHE A 95 -9.37 7.23 -16.80
C PHE A 95 -9.74 7.46 -15.33
N GLN A 96 -10.90 8.04 -15.07
CA GLN A 96 -11.46 8.21 -13.73
C GLN A 96 -11.73 6.86 -13.06
N SER A 97 -12.29 5.89 -13.79
CA SER A 97 -12.53 4.55 -13.27
C SER A 97 -11.23 3.80 -12.97
N ILE A 98 -10.20 3.97 -13.80
CA ILE A 98 -8.87 3.38 -13.56
C ILE A 98 -8.21 4.00 -12.33
N ILE A 99 -8.23 5.32 -12.20
CA ILE A 99 -7.68 6.00 -11.02
C ILE A 99 -8.43 5.54 -9.77
N ASN A 100 -9.73 5.58 -9.76
CA ASN A 100 -10.53 5.18 -8.61
C ASN A 100 -10.31 3.72 -8.24
N ASN A 101 -10.31 2.80 -9.20
CA ASN A 101 -10.10 1.38 -8.92
C ASN A 101 -8.66 1.08 -8.48
N THR A 102 -7.66 1.77 -9.04
CA THR A 102 -6.26 1.51 -8.72
C THR A 102 -5.86 2.16 -7.40
N PHE A 103 -6.21 3.42 -7.21
CA PHE A 103 -5.78 4.20 -6.03
C PHE A 103 -6.69 4.01 -4.82
N ALA A 104 -8.01 3.89 -5.01
CA ALA A 104 -8.92 3.65 -3.90
C ALA A 104 -8.83 2.22 -3.36
N SER A 105 -8.52 1.24 -4.23
CA SER A 105 -8.42 -0.17 -3.82
C SER A 105 -7.09 -0.53 -3.14
N SER A 106 -6.05 0.27 -3.31
CA SER A 106 -4.71 -0.05 -2.79
C SER A 106 -4.07 1.12 -2.04
N PRO A 107 -4.17 1.13 -0.70
CA PRO A 107 -3.55 2.17 0.13
C PRO A 107 -2.03 2.23 -0.04
N VAL A 108 -1.41 1.10 -0.42
CA VAL A 108 0.04 0.99 -0.61
C VAL A 108 0.51 1.81 -1.81
N VAL A 109 -0.23 1.80 -2.91
CA VAL A 109 0.11 2.57 -4.12
C VAL A 109 0.13 4.06 -3.80
N LEU A 110 -0.91 4.54 -3.13
CA LEU A 110 -1.01 5.94 -2.75
C LEU A 110 0.08 6.36 -1.78
N ALA A 111 0.31 5.56 -0.72
CA ALA A 111 1.38 5.80 0.24
C ALA A 111 2.76 5.87 -0.43
N THR A 112 3.03 4.98 -1.39
CA THR A 112 4.31 4.95 -2.12
C THR A 112 4.52 6.21 -2.96
N ILE A 113 3.50 6.64 -3.70
CA ILE A 113 3.58 7.86 -4.51
C ILE A 113 3.84 9.08 -3.64
N PHE A 114 3.08 9.22 -2.54
CA PHE A 114 3.29 10.32 -1.60
C PHE A 114 4.66 10.26 -0.93
N ALA A 115 5.16 9.08 -0.58
CA ALA A 115 6.50 8.91 -0.02
C ALA A 115 7.59 9.40 -0.99
N VAL A 116 7.47 9.05 -2.27
CA VAL A 116 8.42 9.51 -3.30
C VAL A 116 8.34 11.02 -3.49
N ILE A 117 7.14 11.58 -3.59
CA ILE A 117 6.95 13.03 -3.76
C ILE A 117 7.49 13.79 -2.54
N LEU A 118 7.14 13.36 -1.32
CA LEU A 118 7.64 14.01 -0.12
C LEU A 118 9.17 13.92 0.00
N ASN A 119 9.73 12.76 -0.35
CA ASN A 119 11.18 12.58 -0.32
C ASN A 119 11.92 13.46 -1.33
N LEU A 120 11.26 13.80 -2.44
CA LEU A 120 11.80 14.69 -3.47
C LEU A 120 11.70 16.17 -3.07
N VAL A 121 10.58 16.54 -2.43
CA VAL A 121 10.26 17.92 -2.06
C VAL A 121 10.97 18.36 -0.78
N LEU A 122 11.11 17.46 0.20
CA LEU A 122 11.78 17.80 1.45
C LEU A 122 13.31 17.87 1.26
N PRO A 123 13.95 18.95 1.72
CA PRO A 123 15.41 19.08 1.66
C PRO A 123 16.08 17.95 2.46
N LYS A 124 17.24 17.50 1.97
CA LYS A 124 18.02 16.46 2.65
C LYS A 124 18.58 17.02 3.96
N ASP A 125 18.47 16.24 5.03
CA ASP A 125 19.12 16.56 6.28
C ASP A 125 20.63 16.59 6.09
N PRO A 126 21.35 17.54 6.72
CA PRO A 126 22.80 17.48 6.77
C PRO A 126 23.21 16.17 7.46
N LYS A 127 24.15 15.43 6.85
CA LYS A 127 24.66 14.19 7.44
C LYS A 127 25.13 14.49 8.86
N PRO A 128 24.76 13.67 9.86
CA PRO A 128 25.34 13.82 11.19
C PRO A 128 26.85 13.61 11.06
N GLU A 129 27.63 14.64 11.42
CA GLU A 129 29.07 14.48 11.57
C GLU A 129 29.28 13.44 12.68
N VAL A 130 29.78 12.28 12.28
CA VAL A 130 30.24 11.25 13.22
C VAL A 130 31.42 11.83 13.97
N LYS A 131 31.17 12.27 15.20
CA LYS A 131 32.21 12.55 16.19
C LYS A 131 32.64 11.28 16.89
#